data_bba6aae34234b00b99c56988ed850568
#
_entry.id   bba6aae34234b00b99c56988ed850568
#
_cell.length_a   1.000
_cell.length_b   1.000
_cell.length_c   1.000
_cell.angle_alpha   90.00
_cell.angle_beta   90.00
_cell.angle_gamma   90.00
#
_symmetry.space_group_name_H-M   'P 1'
#
loop_
_entity.id
_entity.type
_entity.pdbx_description
1 polymer ?
#
loop_
_entity_poly.entity_id
_entity_poly.type
_entity_poly.pdbx_seq_one_letter_code
_entity_poly.pdbx_strand_id
1 'polypeptide(L)'
;MLHKARPLLIWPILALFLVLNLSLAAVPAAARSVNVLVDAKDGTVLRADGANALWYPASLTKMMTAFMVFEAAKAGQIHLSDKITVSANAASQSPTKFGFKTGQKITIEQALTAMIVVSGNDAAVALAEAIGGSEEHFAQMMTATAHRIGMTRSEFRNASGLPNAGQVTTARDMAELAMHILESYPEHYHLFGKRSVTIAGRTRPSVNGILSSYQGADGMKTGFTCGSGYNLVASAKRNGRRLIGVVLGGSNRGERAALMTQLLNAGFQQASAERPKLRDMAIKVAAEEQGPPPTLLKGGDCDQRVAEDGNSTITTTARISGWGVVFGAFPQKGQAEKTVATMKTRLKDTIKKGRPAIIQRTWEGLTRYSALLVGLDQAEAGKACKKVWAEQGYCLALSPAVLSNPDADWR
;
A
#
# COMPACT_ATOMS: atom_id res chain seq x y z
N MET A 1 14.76 84.01 40.75
CA MET A 1 13.86 83.53 39.72
C MET A 1 14.24 82.08 39.39
N LEU A 2 13.48 81.15 39.90
CA LEU A 2 13.78 79.72 39.82
C LEU A 2 13.06 79.07 38.60
N HIS A 3 13.82 78.58 37.63
CA HIS A 3 13.27 77.82 36.56
C HIS A 3 13.19 76.36 36.97
N LYS A 4 11.94 75.81 37.06
CA LYS A 4 11.65 74.44 37.29
C LYS A 4 11.81 73.69 35.95
N ALA A 5 12.74 72.72 35.86
CA ALA A 5 12.82 71.73 34.79
C ALA A 5 11.76 70.66 35.00
N ARG A 6 10.98 70.38 33.95
CA ARG A 6 10.03 69.24 33.88
C ARG A 6 10.77 67.98 33.40
N PRO A 7 10.55 66.80 33.98
CA PRO A 7 11.10 65.57 33.48
C PRO A 7 10.26 65.12 32.29
N LEU A 8 10.93 64.81 31.16
CA LEU A 8 10.38 64.20 29.98
C LEU A 8 10.06 62.72 30.25
N LEU A 9 8.80 62.35 29.99
CA LEU A 9 8.31 60.98 30.01
C LEU A 9 8.93 60.19 28.83
N ILE A 10 9.93 59.33 29.15
CA ILE A 10 10.47 58.34 28.18
C ILE A 10 10.11 56.94 28.70
N TRP A 11 8.82 56.63 28.72
CA TRP A 11 8.38 55.29 29.11
C TRP A 11 7.03 54.87 28.51
N PRO A 12 6.92 54.76 27.18
CA PRO A 12 6.11 53.66 26.66
C PRO A 12 6.64 52.98 25.39
N ILE A 13 7.88 53.23 24.93
CA ILE A 13 8.37 52.64 23.67
C ILE A 13 9.02 51.24 23.88
N LEU A 14 9.42 50.89 25.09
CA LEU A 14 10.02 49.58 25.39
C LEU A 14 9.00 48.45 25.59
N ALA A 15 7.71 48.76 25.79
CA ALA A 15 6.67 47.76 26.00
C ALA A 15 6.06 47.22 24.68
N LEU A 16 6.35 47.82 23.51
CA LEU A 16 5.76 47.44 22.22
C LEU A 16 6.63 46.43 21.45
N PHE A 17 7.86 46.13 21.89
CA PHE A 17 8.74 45.13 21.27
C PHE A 17 8.64 43.74 21.89
N LEU A 18 7.83 43.52 22.92
CA LEU A 18 7.76 42.25 23.64
C LEU A 18 6.53 41.39 23.30
N VAL A 19 5.70 41.79 22.36
CA VAL A 19 4.44 41.08 22.04
C VAL A 19 4.41 40.55 20.59
N LEU A 20 5.49 40.65 19.82
CA LEU A 20 5.52 40.12 18.46
C LEU A 20 6.45 38.91 18.29
N ASN A 21 6.60 38.08 19.34
CA ASN A 21 6.93 36.67 19.17
C ASN A 21 5.63 35.90 18.96
N LEU A 22 4.93 36.16 17.84
CA LEU A 22 3.94 35.25 17.34
C LEU A 22 4.69 33.94 17.05
N SER A 23 4.49 32.99 17.94
CA SER A 23 4.81 31.59 17.70
C SER A 23 4.21 31.23 16.32
N LEU A 24 5.02 31.17 15.27
CA LEU A 24 4.69 30.39 14.11
C LEU A 24 4.58 28.95 14.63
N ALA A 25 3.42 28.61 15.16
CA ALA A 25 3.04 27.21 15.31
C ALA A 25 3.18 26.64 13.92
N ALA A 26 4.21 25.79 13.72
CA ALA A 26 4.34 25.02 12.52
C ALA A 26 3.02 24.24 12.39
N VAL A 27 2.16 24.69 11.50
CA VAL A 27 0.97 23.93 11.11
C VAL A 27 1.52 22.57 10.71
N PRO A 28 1.10 21.47 11.36
CA PRO A 28 1.57 20.16 10.95
C PRO A 28 1.24 20.07 9.46
N ALA A 29 2.26 19.81 8.63
CA ALA A 29 2.07 19.61 7.22
C ALA A 29 1.08 18.43 7.10
N ALA A 30 -0.18 18.75 6.82
CA ALA A 30 -1.16 17.73 6.49
C ALA A 30 -0.50 16.84 5.43
N ALA A 31 -0.54 15.52 5.62
CA ALA A 31 0.11 14.56 4.75
C ALA A 31 -0.40 14.83 3.31
N ARG A 32 0.41 15.57 2.54
CA ARG A 32 0.04 16.07 1.21
C ARG A 32 0.08 14.89 0.27
N SER A 33 -1.06 14.48 -0.27
CA SER A 33 -1.09 13.46 -1.33
C SER A 33 -0.32 13.98 -2.54
N VAL A 34 0.57 13.15 -3.08
CA VAL A 34 1.28 13.48 -4.32
C VAL A 34 0.52 12.94 -5.52
N ASN A 35 0.57 13.65 -6.65
CA ASN A 35 -0.15 13.24 -7.83
C ASN A 35 0.53 13.65 -9.13
N VAL A 36 0.22 12.89 -10.19
CA VAL A 36 0.55 13.22 -11.57
C VAL A 36 -0.59 12.80 -12.48
N LEU A 37 -0.84 13.59 -13.52
CA LEU A 37 -1.76 13.29 -14.59
C LEU A 37 -1.07 13.48 -15.93
N VAL A 38 -1.15 12.48 -16.79
CA VAL A 38 -0.57 12.52 -18.13
C VAL A 38 -1.58 12.15 -19.20
N ASP A 39 -1.41 12.74 -20.39
CA ASP A 39 -2.09 12.30 -21.60
C ASP A 39 -1.33 11.07 -22.13
N ALA A 40 -2.02 9.94 -22.23
CA ALA A 40 -1.41 8.69 -22.65
C ALA A 40 -1.06 8.63 -24.14
N LYS A 41 -1.48 9.63 -24.93
CA LYS A 41 -1.14 9.71 -26.37
C LYS A 41 0.35 9.94 -26.58
N ASP A 42 0.95 10.78 -25.74
CA ASP A 42 2.31 11.28 -25.97
C ASP A 42 3.09 11.60 -24.68
N GLY A 43 2.55 11.23 -23.51
CA GLY A 43 3.15 11.47 -22.21
C GLY A 43 3.12 12.93 -21.74
N THR A 44 2.29 13.80 -22.36
CA THR A 44 2.16 15.20 -21.94
C THR A 44 1.66 15.28 -20.49
N VAL A 45 2.39 15.99 -19.63
CA VAL A 45 2.03 16.18 -18.23
C VAL A 45 0.99 17.28 -18.10
N LEU A 46 -0.23 16.91 -17.72
CA LEU A 46 -1.35 17.82 -17.52
C LEU A 46 -1.35 18.43 -16.12
N ARG A 47 -0.90 17.68 -15.14
CA ARG A 47 -0.72 18.10 -13.75
C ARG A 47 0.37 17.31 -13.08
N ALA A 48 1.13 17.95 -12.19
CA ALA A 48 2.09 17.34 -11.30
C ALA A 48 2.12 18.09 -9.97
N ASP A 49 2.06 17.37 -8.86
CA ASP A 49 2.17 17.92 -7.51
C ASP A 49 2.97 16.92 -6.67
N GLY A 50 4.21 17.27 -6.30
CA GLY A 50 5.13 16.38 -5.61
C GLY A 50 5.48 15.12 -6.41
N ALA A 51 5.44 15.17 -7.75
CA ALA A 51 5.50 13.98 -8.60
C ALA A 51 6.79 13.15 -8.45
N ASN A 52 7.89 13.77 -8.03
CA ASN A 52 9.17 13.12 -7.78
C ASN A 52 9.43 12.79 -6.30
N ALA A 53 8.51 13.12 -5.40
CA ALA A 53 8.66 12.76 -3.99
C ALA A 53 8.68 11.24 -3.82
N LEU A 54 9.64 10.74 -3.01
CA LEU A 54 9.71 9.33 -2.69
C LEU A 54 8.48 8.90 -1.91
N TRP A 55 7.93 7.75 -2.28
CA TRP A 55 6.74 7.17 -1.67
C TRP A 55 6.84 5.65 -1.57
N TYR A 56 6.11 5.06 -0.64
CA TYR A 56 5.96 3.61 -0.58
C TYR A 56 4.91 3.15 -1.60
N PRO A 57 5.26 2.26 -2.56
CA PRO A 57 4.32 1.85 -3.62
C PRO A 57 3.15 1.02 -3.10
N ALA A 58 3.30 0.31 -1.97
CA ALA A 58 2.35 -0.72 -1.56
C ALA A 58 2.04 -1.67 -2.74
N SER A 59 0.80 -2.13 -2.89
CA SER A 59 0.43 -3.05 -3.98
C SER A 59 0.48 -2.45 -5.39
N LEU A 60 0.87 -1.19 -5.58
CA LEU A 60 1.23 -0.70 -6.92
C LEU A 60 2.47 -1.41 -7.47
N THR A 61 3.34 -1.95 -6.61
CA THR A 61 4.46 -2.84 -6.94
C THR A 61 4.05 -3.95 -7.91
N LYS A 62 2.84 -4.48 -7.77
CA LYS A 62 2.31 -5.54 -8.62
C LYS A 62 2.13 -5.13 -10.09
N MET A 63 2.13 -3.83 -10.39
CA MET A 63 2.20 -3.36 -11.78
C MET A 63 3.56 -3.69 -12.40
N MET A 64 4.65 -3.53 -11.62
CA MET A 64 5.99 -3.92 -12.07
C MET A 64 6.11 -5.44 -12.20
N THR A 65 5.54 -6.20 -11.26
CA THR A 65 5.46 -7.66 -11.38
C THR A 65 4.71 -8.09 -12.65
N ALA A 66 3.58 -7.44 -12.97
CA ALA A 66 2.84 -7.72 -14.21
C ALA A 66 3.66 -7.35 -15.45
N PHE A 67 4.35 -6.21 -15.43
CA PHE A 67 5.24 -5.79 -16.52
C PHE A 67 6.32 -6.82 -16.81
N MET A 68 6.99 -7.35 -15.78
CA MET A 68 8.00 -8.40 -15.90
C MET A 68 7.44 -9.70 -16.49
N VAL A 69 6.21 -10.08 -16.10
CA VAL A 69 5.52 -11.24 -16.68
C VAL A 69 5.24 -11.01 -18.17
N PHE A 70 4.76 -9.82 -18.55
CA PHE A 70 4.52 -9.48 -19.95
C PHE A 70 5.80 -9.45 -20.77
N GLU A 71 6.88 -8.92 -20.20
CA GLU A 71 8.20 -8.91 -20.84
C GLU A 71 8.72 -10.32 -21.10
N ALA A 72 8.64 -11.21 -20.10
CA ALA A 72 9.04 -12.60 -20.24
C ALA A 72 8.17 -13.36 -21.26
N ALA A 73 6.87 -13.10 -21.30
CA ALA A 73 5.96 -13.69 -22.30
C ALA A 73 6.27 -13.19 -23.71
N LYS A 74 6.50 -11.88 -23.88
CA LYS A 74 6.88 -11.30 -25.19
C LYS A 74 8.23 -11.79 -25.70
N ALA A 75 9.17 -12.07 -24.78
CA ALA A 75 10.47 -12.66 -25.10
C ALA A 75 10.40 -14.17 -25.37
N GLY A 76 9.23 -14.81 -25.27
CA GLY A 76 9.06 -16.24 -25.47
C GLY A 76 9.67 -17.12 -24.36
N GLN A 77 10.02 -16.54 -23.24
CA GLN A 77 10.58 -17.27 -22.07
C GLN A 77 9.50 -18.06 -21.32
N ILE A 78 8.27 -17.59 -21.38
CA ILE A 78 7.08 -18.21 -20.76
C ILE A 78 5.88 -18.07 -21.70
N HIS A 79 4.90 -18.96 -21.52
CA HIS A 79 3.56 -18.78 -22.07
C HIS A 79 2.57 -18.55 -20.92
N LEU A 80 1.55 -17.71 -21.12
CA LEU A 80 0.54 -17.45 -20.07
C LEU A 80 -0.25 -18.71 -19.68
N SER A 81 -0.29 -19.71 -20.55
CA SER A 81 -0.87 -21.04 -20.30
C SER A 81 0.01 -21.98 -19.49
N ASP A 82 1.29 -21.65 -19.30
CA ASP A 82 2.23 -22.49 -18.55
C ASP A 82 1.77 -22.62 -17.10
N LYS A 83 1.94 -23.84 -16.55
CA LYS A 83 1.55 -24.14 -15.17
C LYS A 83 2.73 -23.95 -14.24
N ILE A 84 2.53 -23.15 -13.22
CA ILE A 84 3.46 -22.95 -12.09
C ILE A 84 2.91 -23.66 -10.85
N THR A 85 3.80 -24.12 -10.00
CA THR A 85 3.44 -24.74 -8.72
C THR A 85 3.56 -23.69 -7.61
N VAL A 86 2.48 -23.47 -6.86
CA VAL A 86 2.48 -22.53 -5.73
C VAL A 86 3.34 -23.09 -4.60
N SER A 87 4.38 -22.39 -4.23
CA SER A 87 5.27 -22.75 -3.12
C SER A 87 4.59 -22.55 -1.76
N ALA A 88 5.18 -23.11 -0.71
CA ALA A 88 4.75 -22.83 0.67
C ALA A 88 4.91 -21.34 1.02
N ASN A 89 5.99 -20.70 0.55
CA ASN A 89 6.21 -19.26 0.71
C ASN A 89 5.09 -18.45 0.06
N ALA A 90 4.80 -18.68 -1.22
CA ALA A 90 3.72 -17.99 -1.92
C ALA A 90 2.36 -18.19 -1.22
N ALA A 91 1.99 -19.43 -0.87
CA ALA A 91 0.72 -19.73 -0.20
C ALA A 91 0.57 -19.08 1.18
N SER A 92 1.69 -18.82 1.89
CA SER A 92 1.70 -18.20 3.22
C SER A 92 1.47 -16.68 3.18
N GLN A 93 1.63 -16.03 2.04
CA GLN A 93 1.59 -14.58 1.92
C GLN A 93 0.26 -13.98 2.39
N SER A 94 0.37 -12.93 3.21
CA SER A 94 -0.75 -12.21 3.85
C SER A 94 -0.53 -10.69 3.67
N PRO A 95 -1.53 -9.82 3.90
CA PRO A 95 -2.93 -10.12 4.26
C PRO A 95 -3.81 -10.43 3.05
N THR A 96 -3.54 -9.83 1.88
CA THR A 96 -4.37 -9.96 0.68
C THR A 96 -3.87 -11.12 -0.19
N LYS A 97 -4.72 -12.11 -0.41
CA LYS A 97 -4.39 -13.26 -1.26
C LYS A 97 -5.62 -13.83 -1.97
N PHE A 98 -5.41 -14.49 -3.10
CA PHE A 98 -6.46 -15.27 -3.74
C PHE A 98 -6.81 -16.51 -2.89
N GLY A 99 -5.81 -17.08 -2.23
CA GLY A 99 -5.92 -18.24 -1.36
C GLY A 99 -5.55 -19.54 -2.06
N PHE A 100 -4.48 -19.50 -2.86
CA PHE A 100 -3.88 -20.69 -3.43
C PHE A 100 -3.25 -21.56 -2.34
N LYS A 101 -3.25 -22.88 -2.57
CA LYS A 101 -2.67 -23.86 -1.65
C LYS A 101 -1.25 -24.23 -2.06
N THR A 102 -0.41 -24.57 -1.11
CA THR A 102 0.92 -25.15 -1.37
C THR A 102 0.78 -26.39 -2.25
N GLY A 103 1.60 -26.49 -3.29
CA GLY A 103 1.58 -27.56 -4.28
C GLY A 103 0.49 -27.43 -5.34
N GLN A 104 -0.42 -26.46 -5.23
CA GLN A 104 -1.43 -26.23 -6.26
C GLN A 104 -0.78 -25.77 -7.55
N LYS A 105 -1.20 -26.40 -8.68
CA LYS A 105 -0.79 -25.96 -10.01
C LYS A 105 -1.81 -24.97 -10.54
N ILE A 106 -1.33 -23.81 -10.98
CA ILE A 106 -2.11 -22.73 -11.58
C ILE A 106 -1.42 -22.25 -12.84
N THR A 107 -2.15 -21.70 -13.79
CA THR A 107 -1.50 -21.08 -14.95
C THR A 107 -0.93 -19.71 -14.59
N ILE A 108 0.07 -19.25 -15.33
CA ILE A 108 0.62 -17.90 -15.20
C ILE A 108 -0.49 -16.87 -15.38
N GLU A 109 -1.41 -17.06 -16.33
CA GLU A 109 -2.58 -16.19 -16.52
C GLU A 109 -3.50 -16.14 -15.30
N GLN A 110 -3.75 -17.28 -14.66
CA GLN A 110 -4.55 -17.34 -13.43
C GLN A 110 -3.86 -16.55 -12.29
N ALA A 111 -2.56 -16.77 -12.10
CA ALA A 111 -1.79 -16.03 -11.11
C ALA A 111 -1.78 -14.52 -11.40
N LEU A 112 -1.50 -14.13 -12.65
CA LEU A 112 -1.49 -12.74 -13.10
C LEU A 112 -2.84 -12.07 -12.88
N THR A 113 -3.93 -12.73 -13.28
CA THR A 113 -5.28 -12.18 -13.09
C THR A 113 -5.64 -12.06 -11.62
N ALA A 114 -5.33 -13.06 -10.79
CA ALA A 114 -5.53 -12.99 -9.34
C ALA A 114 -4.72 -11.85 -8.70
N MET A 115 -3.46 -11.68 -9.11
CA MET A 115 -2.60 -10.60 -8.64
C MET A 115 -3.14 -9.21 -8.98
N ILE A 116 -3.63 -9.01 -10.19
CA ILE A 116 -4.15 -7.71 -10.65
C ILE A 116 -5.50 -7.42 -10.01
N VAL A 117 -6.45 -8.34 -10.10
CA VAL A 117 -7.87 -8.13 -9.77
C VAL A 117 -8.11 -8.06 -8.26
N VAL A 118 -7.61 -9.05 -7.51
CA VAL A 118 -7.79 -9.08 -6.05
C VAL A 118 -6.56 -8.65 -5.27
N SER A 119 -5.51 -8.19 -5.97
CA SER A 119 -4.25 -7.78 -5.34
C SER A 119 -3.53 -8.92 -4.60
N GLY A 120 -3.67 -10.19 -5.07
CA GLY A 120 -3.15 -11.38 -4.39
C GLY A 120 -1.63 -11.35 -4.21
N ASN A 121 -1.16 -11.36 -2.94
CA ASN A 121 0.26 -11.44 -2.62
C ASN A 121 0.80 -12.83 -2.94
N ASP A 122 0.01 -13.87 -2.67
CA ASP A 122 0.31 -15.27 -3.01
C ASP A 122 0.56 -15.46 -4.52
N ALA A 123 -0.26 -14.82 -5.35
CA ALA A 123 -0.09 -14.82 -6.79
C ALA A 123 1.17 -14.07 -7.23
N ALA A 124 1.47 -12.92 -6.62
CA ALA A 124 2.66 -12.13 -6.93
C ALA A 124 3.95 -12.90 -6.64
N VAL A 125 4.03 -13.53 -5.47
CA VAL A 125 5.20 -14.32 -5.07
C VAL A 125 5.34 -15.58 -5.94
N ALA A 126 4.23 -16.27 -6.25
CA ALA A 126 4.28 -17.44 -7.15
C ALA A 126 4.82 -17.07 -8.55
N LEU A 127 4.43 -15.92 -9.10
CA LEU A 127 4.97 -15.41 -10.37
C LEU A 127 6.45 -15.03 -10.25
N ALA A 128 6.84 -14.38 -9.17
CA ALA A 128 8.22 -13.98 -8.92
C ALA A 128 9.14 -15.20 -8.83
N GLU A 129 8.75 -16.23 -8.08
CA GLU A 129 9.50 -17.47 -7.97
C GLU A 129 9.61 -18.23 -9.30
N ALA A 130 8.53 -18.21 -10.09
CA ALA A 130 8.50 -18.90 -11.39
C ALA A 130 9.42 -18.23 -12.43
N ILE A 131 9.56 -16.91 -12.40
CA ILE A 131 10.34 -16.16 -13.40
C ILE A 131 11.76 -15.90 -12.90
N GLY A 132 11.91 -15.50 -11.63
CA GLY A 132 13.20 -15.16 -11.03
C GLY A 132 13.89 -16.29 -10.31
N GLY A 133 13.26 -17.45 -10.16
CA GLY A 133 13.77 -18.55 -9.31
C GLY A 133 13.59 -18.29 -7.80
N SER A 134 13.61 -17.03 -7.38
CA SER A 134 13.28 -16.58 -6.02
C SER A 134 12.66 -15.18 -6.06
N GLU A 135 11.87 -14.83 -5.03
CA GLU A 135 11.30 -13.48 -4.91
C GLU A 135 12.40 -12.42 -4.77
N GLU A 136 13.48 -12.73 -4.04
CA GLU A 136 14.59 -11.81 -3.84
C GLU A 136 15.31 -11.47 -5.16
N HIS A 137 15.66 -12.48 -5.95
CA HIS A 137 16.28 -12.26 -7.27
C HIS A 137 15.33 -11.54 -8.22
N PHE A 138 14.05 -11.91 -8.22
CA PHE A 138 13.03 -11.22 -9.00
C PHE A 138 12.92 -9.73 -8.63
N ALA A 139 13.00 -9.38 -7.34
CA ALA A 139 12.98 -7.98 -6.90
C ALA A 139 14.21 -7.18 -7.40
N GLN A 140 15.38 -7.82 -7.48
CA GLN A 140 16.56 -7.22 -8.10
C GLN A 140 16.34 -6.98 -9.60
N MET A 141 15.76 -7.96 -10.30
CA MET A 141 15.39 -7.82 -11.72
C MET A 141 14.36 -6.69 -11.91
N MET A 142 13.35 -6.58 -11.03
CA MET A 142 12.34 -5.50 -11.05
C MET A 142 13.02 -4.13 -10.95
N THR A 143 13.99 -3.95 -10.04
CA THR A 143 14.72 -2.70 -9.88
C THR A 143 15.56 -2.37 -11.12
N ALA A 144 16.31 -3.33 -11.65
CA ALA A 144 17.09 -3.13 -12.86
C ALA A 144 16.20 -2.75 -14.06
N THR A 145 15.07 -3.43 -14.21
CA THR A 145 14.10 -3.12 -15.27
C THR A 145 13.44 -1.75 -15.05
N ALA A 146 13.11 -1.38 -13.82
CA ALA A 146 12.57 -0.06 -13.50
C ALA A 146 13.53 1.06 -13.98
N HIS A 147 14.81 0.95 -13.64
CA HIS A 147 15.79 1.93 -14.07
C HIS A 147 15.94 1.97 -15.61
N ARG A 148 15.91 0.82 -16.27
CA ARG A 148 15.97 0.69 -17.74
C ARG A 148 14.80 1.38 -18.44
N ILE A 149 13.60 1.36 -17.85
CA ILE A 149 12.42 2.02 -18.43
C ILE A 149 12.21 3.45 -17.91
N GLY A 150 13.19 4.04 -17.24
CA GLY A 150 13.15 5.43 -16.82
C GLY A 150 12.53 5.70 -15.45
N MET A 151 12.22 4.68 -14.66
CA MET A 151 11.79 4.79 -13.24
C MET A 151 13.01 4.98 -12.33
N THR A 152 13.72 6.08 -12.49
CA THR A 152 15.05 6.28 -11.90
C THR A 152 15.07 6.44 -10.38
N ARG A 153 13.92 6.58 -9.74
CA ARG A 153 13.77 6.73 -8.29
C ARG A 153 12.96 5.60 -7.66
N SER A 154 12.85 4.46 -8.35
CA SER A 154 12.09 3.30 -7.87
C SER A 154 13.02 2.15 -7.54
N GLU A 155 12.83 1.58 -6.34
CA GLU A 155 13.53 0.42 -5.83
C GLU A 155 12.51 -0.63 -5.35
N PHE A 156 12.68 -1.86 -5.76
CA PHE A 156 11.83 -2.98 -5.37
C PHE A 156 12.58 -3.97 -4.48
N ARG A 157 11.90 -4.50 -3.46
CA ARG A 157 12.46 -5.45 -2.49
C ARG A 157 11.61 -6.73 -2.38
N ASN A 158 10.43 -6.73 -2.97
CA ASN A 158 9.55 -7.89 -3.09
C ASN A 158 8.59 -7.69 -4.27
N ALA A 159 7.89 -8.76 -4.67
CA ALA A 159 6.98 -8.74 -5.81
C ALA A 159 5.57 -8.22 -5.48
N SER A 160 5.23 -8.10 -4.20
CA SER A 160 3.86 -7.87 -3.75
C SER A 160 3.57 -6.45 -3.28
N GLY A 161 4.59 -5.71 -2.86
CA GLY A 161 4.46 -4.40 -2.24
C GLY A 161 4.22 -4.45 -0.73
N LEU A 162 4.49 -5.57 -0.10
CA LEU A 162 4.52 -5.66 1.35
C LEU A 162 5.57 -4.71 1.93
N PRO A 163 5.38 -4.20 3.16
CA PRO A 163 6.23 -3.18 3.73
C PRO A 163 7.71 -3.56 3.76
N ASN A 164 8.55 -2.71 3.19
CA ASN A 164 9.99 -2.75 3.26
C ASN A 164 10.51 -1.32 3.14
N ALA A 165 11.35 -0.88 4.07
CA ALA A 165 11.86 0.50 4.11
C ALA A 165 12.67 0.90 2.86
N GLY A 166 13.32 -0.09 2.20
CA GLY A 166 14.07 0.14 0.97
C GLY A 166 13.22 0.04 -0.31
N GLN A 167 11.91 -0.22 -0.21
CA GLN A 167 11.02 -0.31 -1.36
C GLN A 167 10.31 1.02 -1.58
N VAL A 168 10.73 1.75 -2.59
CA VAL A 168 10.26 3.11 -2.86
C VAL A 168 9.93 3.31 -4.34
N THR A 169 9.12 4.31 -4.62
CA THR A 169 8.76 4.78 -5.95
C THR A 169 8.41 6.27 -5.92
N THR A 170 8.01 6.84 -7.04
CA THR A 170 7.44 8.18 -7.16
C THR A 170 6.15 8.16 -7.99
N ALA A 171 5.31 9.20 -7.90
CA ALA A 171 4.14 9.29 -8.77
C ALA A 171 4.53 9.37 -10.25
N ARG A 172 5.63 10.06 -10.57
CA ARG A 172 6.21 10.12 -11.92
C ARG A 172 6.59 8.72 -12.42
N ASP A 173 7.33 7.96 -11.63
CA ASP A 173 7.81 6.64 -12.03
C ASP A 173 6.64 5.65 -12.23
N MET A 174 5.61 5.74 -11.38
CA MET A 174 4.41 4.91 -11.56
C MET A 174 3.61 5.28 -12.82
N ALA A 175 3.61 6.56 -13.23
CA ALA A 175 3.03 6.98 -14.50
C ALA A 175 3.87 6.48 -15.69
N GLU A 176 5.20 6.50 -15.60
CA GLU A 176 6.10 5.95 -16.60
C GLU A 176 5.85 4.45 -16.82
N LEU A 177 5.74 3.68 -15.72
CA LEU A 177 5.40 2.26 -15.78
C LEU A 177 4.03 2.02 -16.45
N ALA A 178 3.03 2.84 -16.10
CA ALA A 178 1.70 2.74 -16.70
C ALA A 178 1.71 3.02 -18.20
N MET A 179 2.49 4.02 -18.65
CA MET A 179 2.71 4.30 -20.08
C MET A 179 3.36 3.11 -20.78
N HIS A 180 4.45 2.58 -20.23
CA HIS A 180 5.14 1.41 -20.80
C HIS A 180 4.24 0.18 -20.89
N ILE A 181 3.38 -0.10 -19.90
CA ILE A 181 2.42 -1.20 -19.97
C ILE A 181 1.45 -0.99 -21.14
N LEU A 182 0.92 0.21 -21.31
CA LEU A 182 -0.02 0.52 -22.40
C LEU A 182 0.62 0.46 -23.78
N GLU A 183 1.84 0.97 -23.92
CA GLU A 183 2.56 1.06 -25.19
C GLU A 183 3.12 -0.29 -25.63
N SER A 184 3.71 -1.04 -24.70
CA SER A 184 4.49 -2.24 -25.02
C SER A 184 3.69 -3.54 -24.97
N TYR A 185 2.56 -3.55 -24.22
CA TYR A 185 1.75 -4.76 -23.97
C TYR A 185 0.24 -4.48 -24.07
N PRO A 186 -0.25 -3.83 -25.15
CA PRO A 186 -1.66 -3.48 -25.31
C PRO A 186 -2.56 -4.71 -25.30
N GLU A 187 -2.07 -5.86 -25.76
CA GLU A 187 -2.78 -7.13 -25.79
C GLU A 187 -3.08 -7.67 -24.39
N HIS A 188 -2.25 -7.36 -23.40
CA HIS A 188 -2.40 -7.79 -22.01
C HIS A 188 -3.07 -6.73 -21.12
N TYR A 189 -3.20 -5.50 -21.61
CA TYR A 189 -3.73 -4.38 -20.83
C TYR A 189 -5.15 -4.63 -20.30
N HIS A 190 -5.97 -5.36 -21.04
CA HIS A 190 -7.35 -5.70 -20.65
C HIS A 190 -7.46 -6.35 -19.27
N LEU A 191 -6.38 -7.00 -18.78
CA LEU A 191 -6.34 -7.62 -17.45
C LEU A 191 -6.54 -6.62 -16.32
N PHE A 192 -6.06 -5.38 -16.47
CA PHE A 192 -6.22 -4.30 -15.49
C PHE A 192 -7.64 -3.76 -15.39
N GLY A 193 -8.45 -3.97 -16.43
CA GLY A 193 -9.86 -3.57 -16.49
C GLY A 193 -10.84 -4.64 -15.99
N LYS A 194 -10.37 -5.84 -15.63
CA LYS A 194 -11.24 -6.92 -15.14
C LYS A 194 -11.91 -6.57 -13.83
N ARG A 195 -13.24 -6.69 -13.76
CA ARG A 195 -14.05 -6.39 -12.55
C ARG A 195 -14.17 -7.58 -11.60
N SER A 196 -13.80 -8.77 -12.05
CA SER A 196 -13.77 -9.98 -11.24
C SER A 196 -12.80 -11.00 -11.84
N VAL A 197 -12.44 -12.00 -11.05
CA VAL A 197 -11.66 -13.17 -11.47
C VAL A 197 -12.33 -14.43 -10.95
N THR A 198 -12.42 -15.45 -11.81
CA THR A 198 -12.92 -16.78 -11.45
C THR A 198 -11.81 -17.82 -11.69
N ILE A 199 -11.39 -18.51 -10.64
CA ILE A 199 -10.39 -19.59 -10.71
C ILE A 199 -10.90 -20.77 -9.89
N ALA A 200 -10.92 -21.95 -10.49
CA ALA A 200 -11.41 -23.19 -9.87
C ALA A 200 -12.80 -23.03 -9.23
N GLY A 201 -13.74 -22.39 -9.94
CA GLY A 201 -15.11 -22.16 -9.47
C GLY A 201 -15.28 -21.05 -8.44
N ARG A 202 -14.20 -20.42 -7.96
CA ARG A 202 -14.24 -19.35 -6.97
C ARG A 202 -14.14 -17.99 -7.65
N THR A 203 -15.19 -17.19 -7.58
CA THR A 203 -15.24 -15.83 -8.11
C THR A 203 -14.90 -14.80 -7.02
N ARG A 204 -14.04 -13.84 -7.34
CA ARG A 204 -13.67 -12.72 -6.48
C ARG A 204 -13.82 -11.40 -7.24
N PRO A 205 -14.47 -10.36 -6.67
CA PRO A 205 -14.56 -9.04 -7.30
C PRO A 205 -13.21 -8.31 -7.26
N SER A 206 -13.06 -7.34 -8.15
CA SER A 206 -11.89 -6.45 -8.15
C SER A 206 -11.90 -5.52 -6.95
N VAL A 207 -10.70 -5.32 -6.37
CA VAL A 207 -10.46 -4.33 -5.32
C VAL A 207 -10.31 -2.89 -5.87
N ASN A 208 -10.34 -2.73 -7.19
CA ASN A 208 -10.19 -1.42 -7.84
C ASN A 208 -11.55 -0.79 -8.13
N GLY A 209 -12.11 -0.08 -7.13
CA GLY A 209 -13.44 0.54 -7.22
C GLY A 209 -13.58 1.58 -8.34
N ILE A 210 -12.49 2.22 -8.82
CA ILE A 210 -12.55 3.21 -9.90
C ILE A 210 -13.13 2.63 -11.20
N LEU A 211 -12.93 1.33 -11.44
CA LEU A 211 -13.46 0.62 -12.62
C LEU A 211 -14.99 0.67 -12.70
N SER A 212 -15.68 0.80 -11.56
CA SER A 212 -17.13 0.88 -11.49
C SER A 212 -17.65 2.28 -11.22
N SER A 213 -16.83 3.13 -10.56
CA SER A 213 -17.28 4.46 -10.11
C SER A 213 -16.93 5.61 -11.07
N TYR A 214 -16.03 5.39 -12.05
CA TYR A 214 -15.62 6.43 -12.97
C TYR A 214 -15.87 6.05 -14.43
N GLN A 215 -16.60 6.88 -15.16
CA GLN A 215 -16.92 6.62 -16.57
C GLN A 215 -15.64 6.60 -17.43
N GLY A 216 -15.47 5.51 -18.19
CA GLY A 216 -14.33 5.32 -19.06
C GLY A 216 -13.10 4.74 -18.37
N ALA A 217 -13.14 4.47 -17.05
CA ALA A 217 -12.05 3.81 -16.36
C ALA A 217 -11.90 2.35 -16.81
N ASP A 218 -10.66 1.97 -17.18
CA ASP A 218 -10.31 0.63 -17.66
C ASP A 218 -8.97 0.10 -17.05
N GLY A 219 -8.48 0.74 -15.99
CA GLY A 219 -7.26 0.38 -15.27
C GLY A 219 -7.05 1.27 -14.04
N MET A 220 -6.02 1.10 -13.25
CA MET A 220 -5.06 0.00 -13.31
C MET A 220 -4.96 -0.71 -11.95
N LYS A 221 -4.38 -0.06 -10.92
CA LYS A 221 -4.06 -0.73 -9.67
C LYS A 221 -4.21 0.16 -8.45
N THR A 222 -4.69 -0.41 -7.36
CA THR A 222 -4.74 0.20 -6.03
C THR A 222 -3.60 -0.32 -5.15
N GLY A 223 -3.20 0.47 -4.17
CA GLY A 223 -2.25 0.07 -3.12
C GLY A 223 -2.63 0.67 -1.79
N PHE A 224 -2.33 -0.04 -0.71
CA PHE A 224 -2.45 0.46 0.65
C PHE A 224 -1.47 -0.27 1.56
N THR A 225 -0.78 0.50 2.37
CA THR A 225 -0.12 0.09 3.61
C THR A 225 -0.20 1.24 4.59
N CYS A 226 -0.03 0.98 5.88
CA CYS A 226 -0.03 2.05 6.88
C CYS A 226 0.99 3.15 6.58
N GLY A 227 2.14 2.79 6.01
CA GLY A 227 3.17 3.76 5.64
C GLY A 227 2.89 4.52 4.36
N SER A 228 2.17 3.92 3.41
CA SER A 228 1.89 4.55 2.13
C SER A 228 0.62 5.40 2.11
N GLY A 229 -0.33 5.14 3.01
CA GLY A 229 -1.71 5.56 2.80
C GLY A 229 -2.33 4.86 1.58
N TYR A 230 -3.42 5.41 1.06
CA TYR A 230 -4.16 4.84 -0.06
C TYR A 230 -3.63 5.36 -1.39
N ASN A 231 -3.12 4.45 -2.22
CA ASN A 231 -2.54 4.72 -3.53
C ASN A 231 -3.46 4.25 -4.66
N LEU A 232 -3.37 4.91 -5.81
CA LEU A 232 -4.10 4.53 -7.03
C LEU A 232 -3.33 4.98 -8.28
N VAL A 233 -3.12 4.06 -9.20
CA VAL A 233 -2.88 4.37 -10.61
C VAL A 233 -4.15 4.05 -11.36
N ALA A 234 -4.72 5.03 -12.05
CA ALA A 234 -5.91 4.87 -12.87
C ALA A 234 -5.65 5.25 -14.32
N SER A 235 -6.33 4.56 -15.23
CA SER A 235 -6.46 4.95 -16.63
C SER A 235 -7.93 5.08 -16.96
N ALA A 236 -8.25 6.11 -17.75
CA ALA A 236 -9.60 6.31 -18.28
C ALA A 236 -9.53 6.77 -19.73
N LYS A 237 -10.47 6.30 -20.56
CA LYS A 237 -10.59 6.69 -21.98
C LYS A 237 -11.96 7.29 -22.23
N ARG A 238 -12.00 8.51 -22.82
CA ARG A 238 -13.22 9.20 -23.24
C ARG A 238 -12.99 9.85 -24.60
N ASN A 239 -13.93 9.67 -25.52
CA ASN A 239 -13.89 10.31 -26.85
C ASN A 239 -12.53 10.12 -27.57
N GLY A 240 -11.98 8.91 -27.51
CA GLY A 240 -10.68 8.59 -28.11
C GLY A 240 -9.45 9.02 -27.32
N ARG A 241 -9.55 9.95 -26.37
CA ARG A 241 -8.47 10.42 -25.52
C ARG A 241 -8.34 9.56 -24.27
N ARG A 242 -7.10 9.16 -23.92
CA ARG A 242 -6.78 8.39 -22.73
C ARG A 242 -5.90 9.20 -21.77
N LEU A 243 -6.27 9.20 -20.51
CA LEU A 243 -5.48 9.81 -19.44
C LEU A 243 -5.01 8.73 -18.44
N ILE A 244 -3.83 8.94 -17.89
CA ILE A 244 -3.29 8.16 -16.77
C ILE A 244 -3.13 9.11 -15.58
N GLY A 245 -3.75 8.77 -14.46
CA GLY A 245 -3.58 9.48 -13.19
C GLY A 245 -2.88 8.60 -12.15
N VAL A 246 -2.02 9.21 -11.36
CA VAL A 246 -1.42 8.61 -10.16
C VAL A 246 -1.74 9.47 -8.97
N VAL A 247 -2.24 8.86 -7.89
CA VAL A 247 -2.48 9.49 -6.59
C VAL A 247 -1.83 8.59 -5.55
N LEU A 248 -0.92 9.14 -4.73
CA LEU A 248 -0.27 8.46 -3.63
C LEU A 248 -0.60 9.16 -2.33
N GLY A 249 -0.88 8.40 -1.27
CA GLY A 249 -1.02 8.94 0.09
C GLY A 249 -2.39 9.48 0.47
N GLY A 250 -3.47 9.05 -0.17
CA GLY A 250 -4.82 9.37 0.31
C GLY A 250 -5.04 8.88 1.74
N SER A 251 -5.81 9.58 2.55
CA SER A 251 -6.08 9.24 3.94
C SER A 251 -7.02 8.04 4.08
N ASN A 252 -7.94 7.89 3.12
CA ASN A 252 -8.89 6.78 3.06
C ASN A 252 -9.27 6.45 1.61
N ARG A 253 -10.07 5.39 1.41
CA ARG A 253 -10.51 4.95 0.06
C ARG A 253 -11.35 6.00 -0.65
N GLY A 254 -12.21 6.70 0.08
CA GLY A 254 -13.09 7.75 -0.45
C GLY A 254 -12.30 8.94 -0.96
N GLU A 255 -11.36 9.45 -0.16
CA GLU A 255 -10.49 10.56 -0.55
C GLU A 255 -9.64 10.21 -1.77
N ARG A 256 -8.99 9.04 -1.78
CA ARG A 256 -8.23 8.56 -2.94
C ARG A 256 -9.08 8.54 -4.21
N ALA A 257 -10.32 8.05 -4.13
CA ALA A 257 -11.23 7.99 -5.27
C ALA A 257 -11.68 9.40 -5.70
N ALA A 258 -11.96 10.29 -4.75
CA ALA A 258 -12.35 11.69 -5.02
C ALA A 258 -11.20 12.46 -5.68
N LEU A 259 -9.98 12.36 -5.14
CA LEU A 259 -8.78 12.99 -5.72
C LEU A 259 -8.54 12.52 -7.16
N MET A 260 -8.64 11.21 -7.42
CA MET A 260 -8.48 10.66 -8.76
C MET A 260 -9.59 11.15 -9.71
N THR A 261 -10.82 11.18 -9.24
CA THR A 261 -11.97 11.67 -10.02
C THR A 261 -11.78 13.14 -10.41
N GLN A 262 -11.38 13.99 -9.46
CA GLN A 262 -11.10 15.41 -9.71
C GLN A 262 -9.95 15.57 -10.71
N LEU A 263 -8.87 14.80 -10.54
CA LEU A 263 -7.69 14.83 -11.39
C LEU A 263 -8.05 14.49 -12.84
N LEU A 264 -8.76 13.37 -13.06
CA LEU A 264 -9.19 12.93 -14.39
C LEU A 264 -10.20 13.90 -15.03
N ASN A 265 -11.19 14.40 -14.26
CA ASN A 265 -12.17 15.37 -14.78
C ASN A 265 -11.49 16.66 -15.23
N ALA A 266 -10.56 17.20 -14.42
CA ALA A 266 -9.79 18.37 -14.80
C ALA A 266 -8.99 18.14 -16.10
N GLY A 267 -8.36 16.97 -16.23
CA GLY A 267 -7.58 16.62 -17.42
C GLY A 267 -8.41 16.47 -18.69
N PHE A 268 -9.60 15.87 -18.60
CA PHE A 268 -10.49 15.76 -19.78
C PHE A 268 -11.06 17.11 -20.25
N GLN A 269 -11.10 18.12 -19.37
CA GLN A 269 -11.52 19.48 -19.71
C GLN A 269 -10.38 20.32 -20.28
N GLN A 270 -9.11 19.92 -20.13
CA GLN A 270 -7.97 20.67 -20.62
C GLN A 270 -7.68 20.35 -22.07
N ALA A 271 -7.47 21.40 -22.89
CA ALA A 271 -6.92 21.24 -24.22
C ALA A 271 -5.43 20.81 -24.15
N SER A 272 -4.97 20.12 -25.18
CA SER A 272 -3.55 19.85 -25.35
C SER A 272 -2.82 21.17 -25.64
N ALA A 273 -2.10 21.69 -24.66
CA ALA A 273 -1.20 22.84 -24.80
C ALA A 273 0.25 22.32 -24.81
N GLU A 274 1.20 23.13 -25.27
CA GLU A 274 2.62 22.83 -25.08
C GLU A 274 2.95 22.73 -23.59
N ARG A 275 3.28 21.54 -23.15
CA ARG A 275 3.60 21.18 -21.76
C ARG A 275 4.75 20.17 -21.75
N PRO A 276 5.49 20.07 -20.64
CA PRO A 276 6.55 19.09 -20.53
C PRO A 276 6.01 17.66 -20.72
N LYS A 277 6.84 16.81 -21.29
CA LYS A 277 6.56 15.37 -21.35
C LYS A 277 7.01 14.71 -20.06
N LEU A 278 6.38 13.60 -19.70
CA LEU A 278 6.71 12.83 -18.50
C LEU A 278 8.20 12.41 -18.50
N ARG A 279 8.71 11.98 -19.65
CA ARG A 279 10.11 11.57 -19.84
C ARG A 279 11.10 12.73 -19.70
N ASP A 280 10.67 13.95 -20.01
CA ASP A 280 11.49 15.17 -19.92
C ASP A 280 11.32 15.85 -18.55
N MET A 281 10.39 15.40 -17.72
CA MET A 281 10.25 15.89 -16.35
C MET A 281 11.56 15.63 -15.63
N ALA A 282 12.35 16.71 -15.61
CA ALA A 282 13.73 16.67 -15.16
C ALA A 282 13.84 15.96 -13.81
N ILE A 283 14.87 15.16 -13.71
CA ILE A 283 15.52 14.62 -12.53
C ILE A 283 15.88 15.74 -11.50
N LYS A 284 15.64 17.02 -11.79
CA LYS A 284 15.70 18.12 -10.82
C LYS A 284 14.55 17.99 -9.85
N VAL A 285 14.81 17.18 -8.83
CA VAL A 285 13.93 17.03 -7.68
C VAL A 285 13.93 18.36 -6.93
N ALA A 286 12.78 18.98 -6.77
CA ALA A 286 12.65 20.16 -5.91
C ALA A 286 13.15 19.82 -4.51
N ALA A 287 13.70 20.79 -3.79
CA ALA A 287 14.25 20.57 -2.44
C ALA A 287 13.23 19.89 -1.51
N GLU A 288 11.95 20.23 -1.67
CA GLU A 288 10.79 19.66 -0.94
C GLU A 288 10.52 18.18 -1.28
N GLU A 289 11.00 17.69 -2.43
CA GLU A 289 10.84 16.33 -2.91
C GLU A 289 12.06 15.43 -2.61
N GLN A 290 13.14 16.01 -2.05
CA GLN A 290 14.39 15.29 -1.75
C GLN A 290 14.33 14.49 -0.44
N GLY A 291 13.28 14.67 0.36
CA GLY A 291 13.08 13.99 1.62
C GLY A 291 12.96 12.47 1.47
N PRO A 292 13.15 11.71 2.56
CA PRO A 292 12.85 10.29 2.61
C PRO A 292 11.36 10.07 2.33
N PRO A 293 10.94 8.84 1.96
CA PRO A 293 9.52 8.53 1.87
C PRO A 293 8.84 8.81 3.22
N PRO A 294 7.52 9.04 3.23
CA PRO A 294 6.79 9.32 4.45
C PRO A 294 7.10 8.23 5.48
N THR A 295 7.33 8.65 6.72
CA THR A 295 7.61 7.70 7.80
C THR A 295 6.48 6.67 7.86
N LEU A 296 6.82 5.38 7.85
CA LEU A 296 5.85 4.31 8.10
C LEU A 296 5.09 4.67 9.38
N LEU A 297 3.80 4.91 9.26
CA LEU A 297 2.97 5.30 10.39
C LEU A 297 3.08 4.23 11.48
N LYS A 298 3.44 4.65 12.68
CA LYS A 298 3.45 3.77 13.85
C LYS A 298 2.02 3.57 14.30
N GLY A 299 1.62 2.33 14.55
CA GLY A 299 0.37 1.81 15.09
C GLY A 299 -0.86 2.74 15.15
N GLY A 300 -0.88 3.72 16.03
CA GLY A 300 -2.05 4.57 16.28
C GLY A 300 -2.56 5.39 15.10
N ASP A 301 -1.68 5.90 14.24
CA ASP A 301 -2.09 6.68 13.06
C ASP A 301 -2.66 5.78 11.95
N CYS A 302 -2.23 4.51 11.90
CA CYS A 302 -2.77 3.53 10.97
C CYS A 302 -4.19 3.11 11.39
N ASP A 303 -4.39 2.96 12.69
CA ASP A 303 -5.67 2.54 13.23
C ASP A 303 -6.77 3.56 12.94
N GLN A 304 -6.48 4.86 13.08
CA GLN A 304 -7.43 5.93 12.76
C GLN A 304 -7.82 5.94 11.27
N ARG A 305 -6.90 5.63 10.37
CA ARG A 305 -7.18 5.61 8.91
C ARG A 305 -7.94 4.37 8.45
N VAL A 306 -7.84 3.26 9.19
CA VAL A 306 -8.58 2.03 8.90
C VAL A 306 -9.99 2.08 9.51
N ALA A 307 -10.16 2.78 10.64
CA ALA A 307 -11.44 2.92 11.34
C ALA A 307 -12.52 3.65 10.51
N GLU A 308 -12.13 4.57 9.63
CA GLU A 308 -13.07 5.33 8.79
C GLU A 308 -13.73 4.48 7.69
N ASP A 309 -13.16 3.31 7.36
CA ASP A 309 -13.63 2.46 6.25
C ASP A 309 -14.52 1.27 6.68
N GLY A 310 -14.76 1.07 7.97
CA GLY A 310 -15.36 -0.17 8.43
C GLY A 310 -16.47 -0.07 9.48
N ASN A 311 -17.63 -0.58 9.13
CA ASN A 311 -18.73 -0.88 10.07
C ASN A 311 -18.44 -2.25 10.69
N SER A 312 -17.48 -2.34 11.65
CA SER A 312 -17.13 -3.59 12.33
C SER A 312 -17.42 -3.54 13.83
N THR A 313 -18.08 -4.58 14.32
CA THR A 313 -18.35 -4.73 15.76
C THR A 313 -17.35 -5.71 16.37
N ILE A 314 -16.65 -5.29 17.43
CA ILE A 314 -15.77 -6.16 18.22
C ILE A 314 -16.43 -6.53 19.54
N THR A 315 -16.41 -7.82 19.85
CA THR A 315 -16.70 -8.31 21.19
C THR A 315 -15.45 -8.98 21.75
N THR A 316 -14.83 -8.37 22.78
CA THR A 316 -13.72 -8.97 23.52
C THR A 316 -14.13 -9.31 24.93
N THR A 317 -13.70 -10.46 25.41
CA THR A 317 -14.01 -10.96 26.78
C THR A 317 -12.95 -10.54 27.81
N ALA A 318 -11.87 -9.80 27.41
CA ALA A 318 -10.80 -9.43 28.34
C ALA A 318 -10.22 -8.04 28.03
N ARG A 319 -9.85 -7.32 29.10
CA ARG A 319 -8.99 -6.11 28.95
C ARG A 319 -7.65 -6.50 28.36
N ILE A 320 -7.35 -6.00 27.16
CA ILE A 320 -6.09 -6.24 26.48
C ILE A 320 -5.11 -5.16 26.93
N SER A 321 -3.99 -5.59 27.50
CA SER A 321 -2.88 -4.71 27.90
C SER A 321 -1.57 -5.29 27.35
N GLY A 322 -0.60 -4.44 27.02
CA GLY A 322 0.69 -4.87 26.44
C GLY A 322 0.59 -5.26 24.96
N TRP A 323 1.70 -5.73 24.40
CA TRP A 323 1.76 -6.25 23.06
C TRP A 323 1.07 -7.60 22.94
N GLY A 324 0.65 -7.93 21.73
CA GLY A 324 0.09 -9.24 21.42
C GLY A 324 0.65 -9.83 20.15
N VAL A 325 0.49 -11.13 20.02
CA VAL A 325 0.81 -11.86 18.78
C VAL A 325 -0.41 -12.64 18.33
N VAL A 326 -0.75 -12.49 17.04
CA VAL A 326 -1.88 -13.17 16.40
C VAL A 326 -1.35 -14.35 15.61
N PHE A 327 -1.99 -15.50 15.74
CA PHE A 327 -1.63 -16.76 15.07
C PHE A 327 -2.62 -17.16 13.97
N GLY A 328 -3.59 -16.33 13.69
CA GLY A 328 -4.60 -16.54 12.65
C GLY A 328 -6.01 -16.12 13.09
N ALA A 329 -6.90 -16.06 12.10
CA ALA A 329 -8.32 -15.82 12.27
C ALA A 329 -9.14 -16.98 11.69
N PHE A 330 -10.06 -17.54 12.48
CA PHE A 330 -10.74 -18.80 12.21
C PHE A 330 -12.26 -18.60 12.10
N PRO A 331 -12.97 -19.40 11.30
CA PRO A 331 -14.42 -19.33 11.22
C PRO A 331 -15.13 -19.84 12.48
N GLN A 332 -14.46 -20.66 13.28
CA GLN A 332 -15.02 -21.25 14.50
C GLN A 332 -14.16 -20.89 15.72
N LYS A 333 -14.82 -20.54 16.82
CA LYS A 333 -14.18 -20.17 18.09
C LYS A 333 -13.27 -21.28 18.62
N GLY A 334 -13.71 -22.53 18.59
CA GLY A 334 -12.93 -23.69 19.05
C GLY A 334 -11.63 -23.91 18.29
N GLN A 335 -11.56 -23.55 17.02
CA GLN A 335 -10.30 -23.59 16.23
C GLN A 335 -9.30 -22.54 16.73
N ALA A 336 -9.78 -21.33 17.03
CA ALA A 336 -8.94 -20.27 17.58
C ALA A 336 -8.43 -20.64 18.98
N GLU A 337 -9.29 -21.19 19.84
CA GLU A 337 -8.93 -21.67 21.19
C GLU A 337 -7.87 -22.76 21.15
N LYS A 338 -8.04 -23.76 20.28
CA LYS A 338 -7.04 -24.84 20.07
C LYS A 338 -5.72 -24.28 19.56
N THR A 339 -5.77 -23.36 18.62
CA THR A 339 -4.55 -22.74 18.06
C THR A 339 -3.79 -21.96 19.13
N VAL A 340 -4.42 -21.09 19.90
CA VAL A 340 -3.72 -20.31 20.92
C VAL A 340 -3.16 -21.18 22.04
N ALA A 341 -3.85 -22.26 22.43
CA ALA A 341 -3.35 -23.22 23.42
C ALA A 341 -2.08 -23.94 22.91
N THR A 342 -2.10 -24.42 21.67
CA THR A 342 -0.95 -25.04 21.02
C THR A 342 0.23 -24.06 20.93
N MET A 343 -0.01 -22.82 20.49
CA MET A 343 1.04 -21.82 20.34
C MET A 343 1.62 -21.37 21.68
N LYS A 344 0.80 -21.28 22.73
CA LYS A 344 1.28 -20.99 24.09
C LYS A 344 2.27 -22.07 24.58
N THR A 345 1.94 -23.33 24.36
CA THR A 345 2.84 -24.45 24.71
C THR A 345 4.13 -24.42 23.89
N ARG A 346 4.02 -24.17 22.58
CA ARG A 346 5.17 -24.13 21.65
C ARG A 346 6.13 -22.99 21.93
N LEU A 347 5.63 -21.87 22.42
CA LEU A 347 6.39 -20.64 22.70
C LEU A 347 6.83 -20.52 24.17
N LYS A 348 6.57 -21.49 25.04
CA LYS A 348 6.85 -21.43 26.49
C LYS A 348 8.31 -21.04 26.82
N ASP A 349 9.28 -21.48 25.99
CA ASP A 349 10.70 -21.19 26.19
C ASP A 349 11.14 -19.86 25.53
N THR A 350 10.26 -19.23 24.72
CA THR A 350 10.53 -17.99 24.01
C THR A 350 9.91 -16.79 24.72
N ILE A 351 8.73 -16.96 25.30
CA ILE A 351 7.99 -15.92 26.02
C ILE A 351 7.61 -16.43 27.41
N LYS A 352 7.89 -15.62 28.43
CA LYS A 352 7.61 -15.98 29.83
C LYS A 352 6.22 -15.52 30.28
N LYS A 353 5.71 -14.47 29.63
CA LYS A 353 4.42 -13.86 29.90
C LYS A 353 3.52 -14.07 28.67
N GLY A 354 2.27 -13.90 28.80
CA GLY A 354 1.34 -14.01 27.67
C GLY A 354 0.09 -14.77 28.09
N ARG A 355 -1.03 -14.09 27.96
CA ARG A 355 -2.35 -14.65 28.22
C ARG A 355 -3.05 -14.98 26.92
N PRO A 356 -3.68 -16.17 26.80
CA PRO A 356 -4.56 -16.46 25.67
C PRO A 356 -5.70 -15.46 25.59
N ALA A 357 -5.97 -15.00 24.37
CA ALA A 357 -7.12 -14.17 24.07
C ALA A 357 -7.75 -14.62 22.74
N ILE A 358 -9.06 -14.60 22.68
CA ILE A 358 -9.84 -14.81 21.46
C ILE A 358 -10.63 -13.55 21.22
N ILE A 359 -10.41 -12.95 20.04
CA ILE A 359 -11.16 -11.76 19.62
C ILE A 359 -12.12 -12.18 18.52
N GLN A 360 -13.40 -12.01 18.79
CA GLN A 360 -14.44 -12.18 17.78
C GLN A 360 -14.61 -10.88 17.02
N ARG A 361 -14.66 -10.98 15.68
CA ARG A 361 -14.93 -9.88 14.77
C ARG A 361 -15.97 -10.30 13.74
N THR A 362 -16.89 -9.42 13.46
CA THR A 362 -17.88 -9.60 12.40
C THR A 362 -17.71 -8.48 11.39
N TRP A 363 -17.51 -8.85 10.12
CA TRP A 363 -17.36 -7.92 9.02
C TRP A 363 -18.12 -8.45 7.81
N GLU A 364 -18.92 -7.60 7.18
CA GLU A 364 -19.80 -8.00 6.06
C GLU A 364 -20.58 -9.30 6.32
N GLY A 365 -21.07 -9.48 7.54
CA GLY A 365 -21.80 -10.68 7.95
C GLY A 365 -20.94 -11.94 8.21
N LEU A 366 -19.62 -11.87 8.03
CA LEU A 366 -18.68 -12.95 8.29
C LEU A 366 -18.04 -12.81 9.66
N THR A 367 -18.35 -13.73 10.57
CA THR A 367 -17.70 -13.78 11.89
C THR A 367 -16.39 -14.56 11.80
N ARG A 368 -15.33 -14.01 12.42
CA ARG A 368 -14.03 -14.65 12.60
C ARG A 368 -13.56 -14.53 14.04
N TYR A 369 -12.79 -15.52 14.47
CA TYR A 369 -12.20 -15.62 15.80
C TYR A 369 -10.69 -15.60 15.68
N SER A 370 -10.06 -14.51 16.11
CA SER A 370 -8.60 -14.36 16.07
C SER A 370 -7.99 -14.99 17.32
N ALA A 371 -6.96 -15.83 17.12
CA ALA A 371 -6.23 -16.51 18.20
C ALA A 371 -5.00 -15.69 18.58
N LEU A 372 -4.89 -15.22 19.84
CA LEU A 372 -3.82 -14.33 20.30
C LEU A 372 -3.17 -14.79 21.60
N LEU A 373 -1.90 -14.40 21.78
CA LEU A 373 -1.30 -14.23 23.11
C LEU A 373 -1.10 -12.73 23.34
N VAL A 374 -1.60 -12.20 24.45
CA VAL A 374 -1.55 -10.77 24.81
C VAL A 374 -0.86 -10.55 26.16
N GLY A 375 -0.47 -9.32 26.47
CA GLY A 375 0.25 -9.00 27.70
C GLY A 375 1.76 -9.19 27.60
N LEU A 376 2.31 -9.14 26.38
CA LEU A 376 3.72 -9.20 26.07
C LEU A 376 4.37 -7.81 26.08
N ASP A 377 5.66 -7.73 26.16
CA ASP A 377 6.40 -6.57 25.73
C ASP A 377 6.74 -6.65 24.23
N GLN A 378 7.25 -5.56 23.66
CA GLN A 378 7.56 -5.50 22.23
C GLN A 378 8.62 -6.52 21.80
N ALA A 379 9.63 -6.74 22.65
CA ALA A 379 10.73 -7.66 22.36
C ALA A 379 10.27 -9.11 22.41
N GLU A 380 9.42 -9.47 23.39
CA GLU A 380 8.81 -10.79 23.50
C GLU A 380 7.90 -11.07 22.29
N ALA A 381 7.05 -10.12 21.87
CA ALA A 381 6.21 -10.26 20.69
C ALA A 381 7.04 -10.48 19.42
N GLY A 382 8.12 -9.72 19.26
CA GLY A 382 9.04 -9.88 18.13
C GLY A 382 9.76 -11.23 18.13
N LYS A 383 10.25 -11.71 19.31
CA LYS A 383 10.88 -13.03 19.43
C LYS A 383 9.92 -14.18 19.15
N ALA A 384 8.68 -14.07 19.63
CA ALA A 384 7.63 -15.04 19.35
C ALA A 384 7.36 -15.19 17.87
N CYS A 385 7.16 -14.08 17.16
CA CYS A 385 6.92 -14.12 15.73
C CYS A 385 8.13 -14.61 14.93
N LYS A 386 9.36 -14.24 15.28
CA LYS A 386 10.56 -14.77 14.63
C LYS A 386 10.62 -16.31 14.72
N LYS A 387 10.33 -16.88 15.89
CA LYS A 387 10.30 -18.34 16.06
C LYS A 387 9.20 -19.00 15.23
N VAL A 388 7.99 -18.43 15.24
CA VAL A 388 6.85 -18.96 14.47
C VAL A 388 7.14 -18.91 12.97
N TRP A 389 7.74 -17.82 12.46
CA TRP A 389 8.11 -17.69 11.05
C TRP A 389 9.21 -18.69 10.65
N ALA A 390 10.21 -18.92 11.50
CA ALA A 390 11.26 -19.93 11.26
C ALA A 390 10.67 -21.35 11.10
N GLU A 391 9.50 -21.59 11.68
CA GLU A 391 8.76 -22.84 11.60
C GLU A 391 7.60 -22.76 10.59
N GLN A 392 7.64 -21.80 9.65
CA GLN A 392 6.67 -21.57 8.58
C GLN A 392 5.23 -21.30 9.06
N GLY A 393 5.08 -20.82 10.31
CA GLY A 393 3.80 -20.47 10.89
C GLY A 393 3.41 -19.01 10.66
N TYR A 394 2.11 -18.71 10.73
CA TYR A 394 1.60 -17.35 10.71
C TYR A 394 1.74 -16.68 12.08
N CYS A 395 2.33 -15.49 12.12
CA CYS A 395 2.42 -14.67 13.32
C CYS A 395 2.44 -13.18 12.96
N LEU A 396 1.62 -12.40 13.65
CA LEU A 396 1.58 -10.94 13.53
C LEU A 396 1.72 -10.32 14.93
N ALA A 397 2.79 -9.54 15.14
CA ALA A 397 2.98 -8.80 16.39
C ALA A 397 2.21 -7.48 16.33
N LEU A 398 1.35 -7.24 17.35
CA LEU A 398 0.49 -6.08 17.43
C LEU A 398 0.78 -5.25 18.67
N SER A 399 0.84 -3.92 18.51
CA SER A 399 1.00 -2.99 19.64
C SER A 399 -0.26 -2.92 20.50
N PRO A 400 -0.17 -2.43 21.76
CA PRO A 400 -1.34 -2.22 22.62
C PRO A 400 -2.40 -1.33 21.98
N ALA A 401 -2.00 -0.31 21.22
CA ALA A 401 -2.91 0.59 20.52
C ALA A 401 -3.76 -0.17 19.48
N VAL A 402 -3.13 -1.03 18.68
CA VAL A 402 -3.80 -1.87 17.67
C VAL A 402 -4.75 -2.88 18.34
N LEU A 403 -4.32 -3.48 19.43
CA LEU A 403 -5.11 -4.48 20.16
C LEU A 403 -6.35 -3.91 20.86
N SER A 404 -6.30 -2.65 21.28
CA SER A 404 -7.39 -1.95 21.92
C SER A 404 -8.34 -1.25 20.95
N ASN A 405 -7.97 -1.15 19.68
CA ASN A 405 -8.82 -0.55 18.66
C ASN A 405 -9.86 -1.55 18.16
N PRO A 406 -11.17 -1.28 18.34
CA PRO A 406 -12.24 -2.15 17.86
C PRO A 406 -12.24 -2.33 16.36
N ASP A 407 -11.77 -1.37 15.60
CA ASP A 407 -11.86 -1.33 14.13
C ASP A 407 -10.59 -1.78 13.42
N ALA A 408 -9.51 -2.10 14.15
CA ALA A 408 -8.27 -2.55 13.55
C ALA A 408 -8.41 -3.88 12.80
N ASP A 409 -8.10 -3.92 11.52
CA ASP A 409 -8.11 -5.14 10.71
C ASP A 409 -6.76 -5.87 10.81
N TRP A 410 -6.77 -7.05 11.45
CA TRP A 410 -5.57 -7.87 11.63
C TRP A 410 -5.52 -9.08 10.68
N ARG A 411 -6.26 -9.00 9.60
CA ARG A 411 -6.29 -10.06 8.57
C ARG A 411 -5.11 -9.98 7.65
#